data_1fb0f114403630020db60f08578a6f1b
#
_entry.id   1fb0f114403630020db60f08578a6f1b
#
_cell.length_a   1.000
_cell.length_b   1.000
_cell.length_c   1.000
_cell.angle_alpha   90.00
_cell.angle_beta   90.00
_cell.angle_gamma   90.00
#
_symmetry.space_group_name_H-M   'P 1'
#
loop_
_entity.id
_entity.type
_entity.pdbx_description
1 polymer ?
#
loop_
_entity_poly.entity_id
_entity_poly.type
_entity_poly.pdbx_seq_one_letter_code
_entity_poly.pdbx_strand_id
1 'polypeptide(L)'
;NATLDGGSTNISGINNLTSLGGVAANGTIATSAQQNYSGPVTLLGSSTFQGTTGTFTGGLDGNTNDLTLNFSSGTTIDGNSVFSNLGNLTSKGPTALNGTIVTNGSQTYEDAVELVGATNLQGTSGTFTGGLDGKSNDLTLNFSDVTTIDGSKVFSNLGNLTSVEAVELNGTINTTGSQDYQNSVTLLGDTKLEGTSGTISGS
;
A
#
# COMPACT_ATOMS: atom_id res chain seq x y z
N ASN A 1 -5.10 -14.26 -21.48
CA ASN A 1 -5.63 -13.88 -20.17
C ASN A 1 -6.28 -15.11 -19.53
N ALA A 2 -5.99 -15.33 -18.26
CA ALA A 2 -6.66 -16.35 -17.46
C ALA A 2 -7.77 -15.68 -16.62
N THR A 3 -8.83 -16.44 -16.31
CA THR A 3 -9.85 -15.98 -15.37
C THR A 3 -9.75 -16.84 -14.10
N LEU A 4 -9.58 -16.19 -12.96
CA LEU A 4 -9.58 -16.79 -11.63
C LEU A 4 -10.86 -16.30 -10.93
N ASP A 5 -11.97 -16.97 -11.21
CA ASP A 5 -13.27 -16.61 -10.65
C ASP A 5 -13.60 -17.53 -9.46
N GLY A 6 -13.36 -17.01 -8.27
CA GLY A 6 -13.75 -17.65 -7.02
C GLY A 6 -15.23 -17.46 -6.69
N GLY A 7 -15.87 -16.44 -7.27
CA GLY A 7 -17.29 -16.12 -7.03
C GLY A 7 -17.66 -16.20 -5.54
N SER A 8 -18.65 -17.02 -5.23
CA SER A 8 -18.99 -17.38 -3.85
C SER A 8 -18.18 -18.56 -3.30
N THR A 9 -17.29 -19.15 -4.10
CA THR A 9 -16.41 -20.27 -3.71
C THR A 9 -14.96 -19.85 -3.86
N ASN A 10 -14.14 -20.18 -2.85
CA ASN A 10 -12.73 -19.86 -2.87
C ASN A 10 -11.96 -20.74 -3.87
N ILE A 11 -11.03 -20.16 -4.61
CA ILE A 11 -9.99 -20.91 -5.29
C ILE A 11 -8.93 -21.27 -4.25
N SER A 12 -8.79 -22.56 -3.95
CA SER A 12 -7.92 -23.06 -2.88
C SER A 12 -7.26 -24.39 -3.25
N GLY A 13 -6.40 -24.91 -2.37
CA GLY A 13 -5.69 -26.17 -2.61
C GLY A 13 -4.51 -26.05 -3.57
N ILE A 14 -4.13 -24.82 -3.92
CA ILE A 14 -2.98 -24.52 -4.77
C ILE A 14 -1.76 -24.28 -3.87
N ASN A 15 -0.62 -24.90 -4.19
CA ASN A 15 0.63 -24.59 -3.48
C ASN A 15 1.22 -23.27 -3.96
N ASN A 16 1.60 -23.20 -5.23
CA ASN A 16 2.12 -21.98 -5.85
C ASN A 16 1.26 -21.59 -7.06
N LEU A 17 1.00 -20.31 -7.21
CA LEU A 17 0.34 -19.75 -8.37
C LEU A 17 1.29 -18.79 -9.08
N THR A 18 1.53 -19.01 -10.37
CA THR A 18 2.32 -18.08 -11.20
C THR A 18 1.52 -17.74 -12.46
N SER A 19 1.32 -16.46 -12.69
CA SER A 19 0.76 -15.98 -13.95
C SER A 19 1.75 -15.05 -14.66
N LEU A 20 2.11 -15.42 -15.88
CA LEU A 20 2.98 -14.63 -16.76
C LEU A 20 2.15 -13.68 -17.65
N GLY A 21 0.89 -13.99 -17.86
CA GLY A 21 -0.04 -13.19 -18.65
C GLY A 21 -1.08 -12.49 -17.78
N GLY A 22 -1.98 -11.75 -18.43
CA GLY A 22 -3.06 -11.06 -17.72
C GLY A 22 -4.01 -12.03 -17.00
N VAL A 23 -4.48 -11.63 -15.83
CA VAL A 23 -5.44 -12.36 -15.00
C VAL A 23 -6.66 -11.49 -14.73
N ALA A 24 -7.85 -12.07 -14.88
CA ALA A 24 -9.08 -11.51 -14.34
C ALA A 24 -9.44 -12.28 -13.06
N ALA A 25 -9.59 -11.58 -11.94
CA ALA A 25 -9.75 -12.17 -10.62
C ALA A 25 -11.06 -11.74 -9.94
N ASN A 26 -11.71 -12.67 -9.22
CA ASN A 26 -12.88 -12.41 -8.40
C ASN A 26 -12.91 -13.33 -7.18
N GLY A 27 -13.27 -12.80 -6.01
CA GLY A 27 -13.39 -13.56 -4.77
C GLY A 27 -12.04 -13.94 -4.15
N THR A 28 -11.99 -15.03 -3.39
CA THR A 28 -10.77 -15.43 -2.68
C THR A 28 -9.90 -16.37 -3.50
N ILE A 29 -8.63 -16.01 -3.66
CA ILE A 29 -7.60 -16.83 -4.28
C ILE A 29 -6.56 -17.17 -3.21
N ALA A 30 -6.55 -18.44 -2.79
CA ALA A 30 -5.74 -18.93 -1.68
C ALA A 30 -4.69 -19.92 -2.14
N THR A 31 -3.43 -19.66 -1.78
CA THR A 31 -2.33 -20.61 -1.95
C THR A 31 -1.74 -20.98 -0.58
N SER A 32 -1.15 -22.16 -0.49
CA SER A 32 -0.39 -22.53 0.72
C SER A 32 1.03 -21.93 0.72
N ALA A 33 1.51 -21.44 -0.44
CA ALA A 33 2.80 -20.77 -0.56
C ALA A 33 2.67 -19.44 -1.31
N GLN A 34 3.24 -19.31 -2.49
CA GLN A 34 3.36 -18.02 -3.16
C GLN A 34 2.34 -17.77 -4.27
N GLN A 35 2.07 -16.49 -4.52
CA GLN A 35 1.36 -16.01 -5.72
C GLN A 35 2.24 -15.01 -6.45
N ASN A 36 2.46 -15.22 -7.74
CA ASN A 36 3.28 -14.35 -8.57
C ASN A 36 2.52 -13.93 -9.83
N TYR A 37 2.31 -12.62 -9.99
CA TYR A 37 1.60 -12.00 -11.10
C TYR A 37 2.54 -11.08 -11.87
N SER A 38 3.14 -11.60 -12.95
CA SER A 38 4.03 -10.83 -13.83
C SER A 38 3.26 -10.09 -14.93
N GLY A 39 2.05 -10.53 -15.27
CA GLY A 39 1.13 -9.82 -16.14
C GLY A 39 0.10 -9.00 -15.36
N PRO A 40 -0.67 -8.13 -16.05
CA PRO A 40 -1.67 -7.28 -15.39
C PRO A 40 -2.79 -8.11 -14.76
N VAL A 41 -3.23 -7.66 -13.59
CA VAL A 41 -4.40 -8.21 -12.89
C VAL A 41 -5.58 -7.25 -13.04
N THR A 42 -6.77 -7.76 -13.38
CA THR A 42 -8.02 -6.99 -13.39
C THR A 42 -9.00 -7.62 -12.41
N LEU A 43 -9.56 -6.83 -11.50
CA LEU A 43 -10.58 -7.33 -10.58
C LEU A 43 -11.95 -7.29 -11.25
N LEU A 44 -12.65 -8.42 -11.24
CA LEU A 44 -14.05 -8.54 -11.69
C LEU A 44 -15.05 -8.36 -10.53
N GLY A 45 -14.58 -8.42 -9.30
CA GLY A 45 -15.29 -8.22 -8.05
C GLY A 45 -14.30 -8.06 -6.90
N SER A 46 -14.81 -7.72 -5.70
CA SER A 46 -13.96 -7.60 -4.52
C SER A 46 -13.19 -8.89 -4.28
N SER A 47 -11.87 -8.77 -4.14
CA SER A 47 -10.98 -9.92 -4.16
C SER A 47 -10.03 -9.95 -2.97
N THR A 48 -9.77 -11.17 -2.50
CA THR A 48 -8.75 -11.45 -1.47
C THR A 48 -7.70 -12.39 -2.04
N PHE A 49 -6.46 -11.96 -2.07
CA PHE A 49 -5.32 -12.82 -2.37
C PHE A 49 -4.63 -13.19 -1.07
N GLN A 50 -4.44 -14.49 -0.83
CA GLN A 50 -3.85 -14.95 0.42
C GLN A 50 -2.87 -16.12 0.23
N GLY A 51 -1.80 -16.12 1.03
CA GLY A 51 -0.74 -17.13 0.97
C GLY A 51 0.43 -16.77 1.87
N THR A 52 1.61 -17.29 1.53
CA THR A 52 2.84 -16.94 2.24
C THR A 52 3.41 -15.63 1.68
N THR A 53 3.59 -15.54 0.36
CA THR A 53 4.08 -14.33 -0.31
C THR A 53 3.25 -14.00 -1.56
N GLY A 54 3.07 -12.71 -1.82
CA GLY A 54 2.43 -12.20 -3.03
C GLY A 54 3.34 -11.24 -3.79
N THR A 55 3.50 -11.41 -5.08
CA THR A 55 4.31 -10.51 -5.91
C THR A 55 3.51 -10.05 -7.12
N PHE A 56 3.43 -8.74 -7.30
CA PHE A 56 2.70 -8.09 -8.37
C PHE A 56 3.65 -7.14 -9.11
N THR A 57 4.10 -7.55 -10.30
CA THR A 57 4.99 -6.74 -11.15
C THR A 57 4.31 -6.27 -12.43
N GLY A 58 3.15 -6.79 -12.77
CA GLY A 58 2.38 -6.45 -13.97
C GLY A 58 1.31 -5.37 -13.80
N GLY A 59 1.19 -4.78 -12.62
CA GLY A 59 0.15 -3.82 -12.29
C GLY A 59 -1.21 -4.45 -11.97
N LEU A 60 -2.13 -3.61 -11.48
CA LEU A 60 -3.47 -4.06 -11.13
C LEU A 60 -4.50 -2.97 -11.44
N ASP A 61 -5.57 -3.34 -12.11
CA ASP A 61 -6.78 -2.53 -12.29
C ASP A 61 -7.88 -3.08 -11.37
N GLY A 62 -8.26 -2.31 -10.38
CA GLY A 62 -9.30 -2.68 -9.42
C GLY A 62 -10.71 -2.65 -9.98
N ASN A 63 -10.93 -1.94 -11.09
CA ASN A 63 -12.26 -1.77 -11.68
C ASN A 63 -13.32 -1.38 -10.60
N THR A 64 -12.92 -0.48 -9.71
CA THR A 64 -13.67 0.01 -8.52
C THR A 64 -13.95 -1.02 -7.42
N ASN A 65 -13.40 -2.22 -7.52
CA ASN A 65 -13.56 -3.27 -6.50
C ASN A 65 -12.50 -3.17 -5.39
N ASP A 66 -12.83 -3.71 -4.23
CA ASP A 66 -11.92 -3.77 -3.09
C ASP A 66 -10.88 -4.88 -3.26
N LEU A 67 -9.68 -4.62 -2.76
CA LEU A 67 -8.59 -5.58 -2.73
C LEU A 67 -8.09 -5.80 -1.31
N THR A 68 -8.04 -7.06 -0.88
CA THR A 68 -7.36 -7.49 0.33
C THR A 68 -6.15 -8.35 -0.02
N LEU A 69 -4.96 -7.96 0.46
CA LEU A 69 -3.71 -8.70 0.36
C LEU A 69 -3.39 -9.29 1.74
N ASN A 70 -3.45 -10.60 1.87
CA ASN A 70 -3.27 -11.32 3.12
C ASN A 70 -2.14 -12.35 3.00
N PHE A 71 -0.91 -11.87 2.88
CA PHE A 71 0.29 -12.69 2.74
C PHE A 71 1.12 -12.64 4.02
N SER A 72 1.30 -13.79 4.68
CA SER A 72 1.90 -13.87 6.02
C SER A 72 3.38 -13.49 6.06
N SER A 73 4.12 -13.64 4.97
CA SER A 73 5.54 -13.25 4.86
C SER A 73 5.77 -12.03 3.98
N GLY A 74 4.71 -11.49 3.40
CA GLY A 74 4.71 -10.19 2.74
C GLY A 74 4.17 -10.16 1.32
N THR A 75 3.79 -8.95 0.94
CA THR A 75 3.38 -8.58 -0.41
C THR A 75 4.43 -7.67 -1.03
N THR A 76 4.78 -7.91 -2.28
CA THR A 76 5.57 -6.97 -3.09
C THR A 76 4.71 -6.39 -4.19
N ILE A 77 4.56 -5.07 -4.17
CA ILE A 77 3.96 -4.27 -5.24
C ILE A 77 5.12 -3.52 -5.90
N ASP A 78 5.64 -4.06 -7.00
CA ASP A 78 6.78 -3.49 -7.70
C ASP A 78 6.29 -2.66 -8.90
N GLY A 79 6.44 -1.37 -8.76
CA GLY A 79 5.70 -0.36 -9.45
C GLY A 79 6.31 0.29 -10.65
N ASN A 80 6.89 -0.39 -11.59
CA ASN A 80 6.83 0.13 -12.97
C ASN A 80 5.39 0.07 -13.52
N SER A 81 4.48 -0.53 -12.77
CA SER A 81 3.08 -0.73 -13.15
C SER A 81 2.16 -0.17 -12.07
N VAL A 82 1.17 0.61 -12.46
CA VAL A 82 0.24 1.29 -11.55
C VAL A 82 -0.77 0.30 -10.98
N PHE A 83 -0.99 0.36 -9.67
CA PHE A 83 -2.19 -0.16 -9.02
C PHE A 83 -3.25 0.93 -9.07
N SER A 84 -4.30 0.76 -9.84
CA SER A 84 -5.29 1.83 -10.10
C SER A 84 -6.73 1.35 -9.97
N ASN A 85 -7.64 2.33 -9.90
CA ASN A 85 -9.08 2.11 -9.86
C ASN A 85 -9.55 1.12 -8.77
N LEU A 86 -8.80 0.99 -7.68
CA LEU A 86 -9.24 0.19 -6.55
C LEU A 86 -10.38 0.90 -5.82
N GLY A 87 -11.35 0.15 -5.29
CA GLY A 87 -12.28 0.64 -4.28
C GLY A 87 -11.48 0.99 -3.03
N ASN A 88 -11.26 0.01 -2.18
CA ASN A 88 -10.34 0.10 -1.04
C ASN A 88 -9.18 -0.89 -1.20
N LEU A 89 -8.05 -0.58 -0.58
CA LEU A 89 -6.92 -1.49 -0.44
C LEU A 89 -6.67 -1.81 1.03
N THR A 90 -6.59 -3.08 1.37
CA THR A 90 -6.14 -3.53 2.69
C THR A 90 -4.97 -4.49 2.54
N SER A 91 -3.82 -4.15 3.09
CA SER A 91 -2.68 -5.07 3.20
C SER A 91 -2.49 -5.49 4.66
N LYS A 92 -2.62 -6.79 4.92
CA LYS A 92 -2.61 -7.36 6.29
C LYS A 92 -1.25 -7.82 6.75
N GLY A 93 -0.38 -8.23 5.84
CA GLY A 93 0.99 -8.62 6.14
C GLY A 93 2.01 -7.55 5.72
N PRO A 94 3.31 -7.79 5.96
CA PRO A 94 4.36 -6.88 5.54
C PRO A 94 4.26 -6.53 4.06
N THR A 95 4.52 -5.27 3.70
CA THR A 95 4.29 -4.81 2.32
C THR A 95 5.48 -4.02 1.80
N ALA A 96 6.06 -4.48 0.69
CA ALA A 96 7.08 -3.75 -0.05
C ALA A 96 6.41 -2.96 -1.19
N LEU A 97 6.63 -1.64 -1.22
CA LEU A 97 5.97 -0.73 -2.15
C LEU A 97 6.99 -0.02 -3.05
N ASN A 98 6.62 0.10 -4.33
CA ASN A 98 7.29 0.96 -5.31
C ASN A 98 6.23 1.50 -6.29
N GLY A 99 6.35 2.77 -6.70
CA GLY A 99 5.49 3.37 -7.72
C GLY A 99 4.17 3.95 -7.19
N THR A 100 3.13 3.94 -8.01
CA THR A 100 1.87 4.63 -7.70
C THR A 100 0.75 3.65 -7.39
N ILE A 101 0.06 3.89 -6.26
CA ILE A 101 -1.13 3.13 -5.86
C ILE A 101 -2.30 4.11 -5.72
N VAL A 102 -3.36 3.88 -6.51
CA VAL A 102 -4.55 4.74 -6.54
C VAL A 102 -5.79 3.97 -6.15
N THR A 103 -6.47 4.45 -5.11
CA THR A 103 -7.77 3.95 -4.67
C THR A 103 -8.83 5.06 -4.79
N ASN A 104 -10.07 4.66 -5.02
CA ASN A 104 -11.22 5.58 -4.89
C ASN A 104 -11.64 5.77 -3.44
N GLY A 105 -11.28 4.83 -2.58
CA GLY A 105 -11.53 4.82 -1.15
C GLY A 105 -10.23 4.83 -0.34
N SER A 106 -10.18 4.07 0.73
CA SER A 106 -9.07 4.05 1.68
C SER A 106 -7.94 3.08 1.29
N GLN A 107 -6.76 3.35 1.82
CA GLN A 107 -5.64 2.40 1.87
C GLN A 107 -5.27 2.13 3.33
N THR A 108 -5.27 0.85 3.71
CA THR A 108 -4.91 0.41 5.06
C THR A 108 -3.75 -0.57 5.02
N TYR A 109 -2.69 -0.26 5.76
CA TYR A 109 -1.51 -1.10 5.92
C TYR A 109 -1.43 -1.53 7.39
N GLU A 110 -1.82 -2.78 7.66
CA GLU A 110 -1.93 -3.30 9.04
C GLU A 110 -0.58 -3.75 9.62
N ASP A 111 0.42 -4.02 8.78
CA ASP A 111 1.77 -4.44 9.19
C ASP A 111 2.84 -3.52 8.57
N ALA A 112 4.10 -3.84 8.81
CA ALA A 112 5.24 -3.04 8.37
C ALA A 112 5.24 -2.80 6.85
N VAL A 113 5.54 -1.56 6.47
CA VAL A 113 5.74 -1.16 5.07
C VAL A 113 7.23 -0.89 4.82
N GLU A 114 7.76 -1.39 3.73
CA GLU A 114 9.09 -1.05 3.22
C GLU A 114 8.97 -0.42 1.84
N LEU A 115 9.64 0.70 1.61
CA LEU A 115 9.73 1.28 0.27
C LEU A 115 10.92 0.68 -0.48
N VAL A 116 10.64 0.05 -1.63
CA VAL A 116 11.68 -0.48 -2.53
C VAL A 116 11.91 0.44 -3.74
N GLY A 117 11.24 1.57 -3.77
CA GLY A 117 11.38 2.67 -4.72
C GLY A 117 10.52 3.86 -4.30
N ALA A 118 10.62 4.98 -5.03
CA ALA A 118 9.80 6.16 -4.79
C ALA A 118 8.31 5.81 -4.92
N THR A 119 7.53 6.17 -3.91
CA THR A 119 6.13 5.71 -3.78
C THR A 119 5.18 6.88 -3.65
N ASN A 120 4.06 6.82 -4.39
CA ASN A 120 2.97 7.77 -4.33
C ASN A 120 1.65 7.05 -4.04
N LEU A 121 1.04 7.37 -2.91
CA LEU A 121 -0.22 6.77 -2.46
C LEU A 121 -1.33 7.81 -2.60
N GLN A 122 -2.39 7.45 -3.32
CA GLN A 122 -3.52 8.34 -3.63
C GLN A 122 -4.84 7.65 -3.31
N GLY A 123 -5.76 8.37 -2.70
CA GLY A 123 -7.08 7.84 -2.33
C GLY A 123 -7.88 8.84 -1.49
N THR A 124 -8.87 8.32 -0.76
CA THR A 124 -9.64 9.14 0.18
C THR A 124 -8.90 9.28 1.50
N SER A 125 -8.42 8.18 2.08
CA SER A 125 -7.67 8.18 3.34
C SER A 125 -6.59 7.10 3.36
N GLY A 126 -5.53 7.35 4.13
CA GLY A 126 -4.44 6.40 4.34
C GLY A 126 -4.24 6.08 5.82
N THR A 127 -4.10 4.82 6.17
CA THR A 127 -3.85 4.38 7.56
C THR A 127 -2.68 3.41 7.60
N PHE A 128 -1.69 3.73 8.45
CA PHE A 128 -0.52 2.90 8.66
C PHE A 128 -0.43 2.53 10.14
N THR A 129 -0.61 1.25 10.47
CA THR A 129 -0.55 0.76 11.85
C THR A 129 0.71 -0.04 12.16
N GLY A 130 1.50 -0.42 11.15
CA GLY A 130 2.68 -1.26 11.26
C GLY A 130 4.04 -0.55 11.25
N GLY A 131 4.08 0.74 10.97
CA GLY A 131 5.31 1.50 10.71
C GLY A 131 5.79 1.41 9.27
N LEU A 132 6.82 2.23 8.93
CA LEU A 132 7.36 2.29 7.59
C LEU A 132 8.88 2.48 7.58
N ASP A 133 9.59 1.70 6.78
CA ASP A 133 11.01 1.89 6.46
C ASP A 133 11.15 2.37 5.00
N GLY A 134 11.58 3.60 4.84
CA GLY A 134 11.69 4.24 3.51
C GLY A 134 12.88 3.78 2.68
N LYS A 135 13.91 3.16 3.28
CA LYS A 135 15.15 2.75 2.56
C LYS A 135 15.75 3.89 1.72
N SER A 136 15.64 5.12 2.20
CA SER A 136 16.04 6.36 1.51
C SER A 136 15.23 6.69 0.25
N ASN A 137 14.08 6.06 0.06
CA ASN A 137 13.15 6.39 -1.01
C ASN A 137 12.15 7.47 -0.56
N ASP A 138 11.65 8.23 -1.52
CA ASP A 138 10.67 9.28 -1.30
C ASP A 138 9.25 8.69 -1.14
N LEU A 139 8.46 9.31 -0.26
CA LEU A 139 7.06 9.00 -0.06
C LEU A 139 6.19 10.23 -0.27
N THR A 140 5.20 10.11 -1.14
CA THR A 140 4.13 11.11 -1.29
C THR A 140 2.81 10.51 -0.84
N LEU A 141 2.15 11.19 0.09
CA LEU A 141 0.81 10.88 0.59
C LEU A 141 -0.16 11.92 0.03
N ASN A 142 -1.01 11.49 -0.89
CA ASN A 142 -1.97 12.35 -1.60
C ASN A 142 -3.40 11.80 -1.41
N PHE A 143 -3.86 11.82 -0.17
CA PHE A 143 -5.20 11.38 0.21
C PHE A 143 -6.11 12.60 0.37
N SER A 144 -7.31 12.59 -0.26
CA SER A 144 -8.22 13.75 -0.29
C SER A 144 -8.86 14.09 1.06
N ASP A 145 -8.79 13.20 2.04
CA ASP A 145 -9.26 13.41 3.41
C ASP A 145 -8.03 13.43 4.35
N VAL A 146 -7.89 12.48 5.23
CA VAL A 146 -6.80 12.47 6.21
C VAL A 146 -5.90 11.25 6.04
N THR A 147 -4.59 11.46 6.25
CA THR A 147 -3.64 10.36 6.45
C THR A 147 -3.38 10.18 7.93
N THR A 148 -3.58 8.98 8.45
CA THR A 148 -3.25 8.66 9.84
C THR A 148 -1.96 7.84 9.91
N ILE A 149 -0.95 8.40 10.54
CA ILE A 149 0.30 7.73 10.89
C ILE A 149 0.26 7.44 12.39
N ASP A 150 -0.22 6.25 12.76
CA ASP A 150 -0.31 5.85 14.16
C ASP A 150 1.03 5.31 14.66
N GLY A 151 1.70 6.16 15.37
CA GLY A 151 3.09 6.02 15.72
C GLY A 151 3.40 5.35 17.02
N SER A 152 2.75 4.28 17.40
CA SER A 152 3.47 3.28 18.22
C SER A 152 4.65 2.67 17.42
N LYS A 153 4.72 2.95 16.11
CA LYS A 153 5.73 2.48 15.15
C LYS A 153 6.45 3.65 14.48
N VAL A 154 7.68 3.43 14.10
CA VAL A 154 8.54 4.47 13.51
C VAL A 154 8.36 4.51 12.01
N PHE A 155 8.20 5.72 11.45
CA PHE A 155 8.42 6.02 10.05
C PHE A 155 9.87 6.45 9.89
N SER A 156 10.72 5.60 9.34
CA SER A 156 12.17 5.79 9.34
C SER A 156 12.77 5.72 7.95
N ASN A 157 13.98 6.28 7.85
CA ASN A 157 14.82 6.17 6.65
C ASN A 157 14.13 6.61 5.37
N LEU A 158 13.16 7.53 5.42
CA LEU A 158 12.58 8.13 4.24
C LEU A 158 13.61 9.05 3.56
N GLY A 159 13.60 9.13 2.24
CA GLY A 159 14.27 10.16 1.48
C GLY A 159 13.62 11.50 1.83
N ASN A 160 12.59 11.86 1.12
CA ASN A 160 11.68 12.96 1.44
C ASN A 160 10.28 12.43 1.78
N LEU A 161 9.56 13.16 2.62
CA LEU A 161 8.13 12.94 2.86
C LEU A 161 7.34 14.15 2.40
N THR A 162 6.33 13.93 1.56
CA THR A 162 5.35 14.95 1.20
C THR A 162 3.96 14.47 1.59
N SER A 163 3.24 15.24 2.40
CA SER A 163 1.81 15.06 2.66
C SER A 163 1.05 16.22 2.03
N VAL A 164 0.22 15.91 1.04
CA VAL A 164 -0.50 16.93 0.26
C VAL A 164 -1.70 17.45 1.05
N GLU A 165 -2.45 16.55 1.68
CA GLU A 165 -3.64 16.89 2.47
C GLU A 165 -3.37 16.73 3.97
N ALA A 166 -4.41 16.84 4.79
CA ALA A 166 -4.32 16.78 6.24
C ALA A 166 -3.70 15.48 6.74
N VAL A 167 -2.90 15.57 7.79
CA VAL A 167 -2.25 14.40 8.39
C VAL A 167 -2.40 14.40 9.91
N GLU A 168 -2.67 13.23 10.44
CA GLU A 168 -2.68 12.94 11.87
C GLU A 168 -1.43 12.13 12.22
N LEU A 169 -0.62 12.67 13.14
CA LEU A 169 0.68 12.12 13.48
C LEU A 169 0.76 11.68 14.95
N ASN A 170 1.36 10.53 15.14
CA ASN A 170 1.80 10.06 16.46
C ASN A 170 3.15 9.34 16.28
N GLY A 171 4.12 9.54 17.19
CA GLY A 171 5.41 8.86 17.19
C GLY A 171 6.51 9.57 16.39
N THR A 172 7.51 8.81 15.93
CA THR A 172 8.70 9.39 15.28
C THR A 172 8.62 9.25 13.77
N ILE A 173 8.85 10.36 13.07
CA ILE A 173 8.97 10.41 11.62
C ILE A 173 10.37 10.92 11.28
N ASN A 174 11.17 10.09 10.63
CA ASN A 174 12.56 10.39 10.30
C ASN A 174 12.75 10.33 8.77
N THR A 175 13.29 11.42 8.23
CA THR A 175 13.70 11.53 6.83
C THR A 175 15.18 11.86 6.73
N THR A 176 15.83 11.40 5.69
CA THR A 176 17.19 11.82 5.32
C THR A 176 17.19 13.14 4.56
N GLY A 177 16.06 13.51 3.98
CA GLY A 177 15.78 14.76 3.28
C GLY A 177 14.77 15.62 4.03
N SER A 178 13.83 16.20 3.29
CA SER A 178 12.80 17.12 3.81
C SER A 178 11.51 16.43 4.21
N GLN A 179 10.75 17.11 5.08
CA GLN A 179 9.34 16.81 5.36
C GLN A 179 8.50 18.02 4.94
N ASP A 180 7.54 17.82 4.05
CA ASP A 180 6.66 18.87 3.53
C ASP A 180 5.20 18.49 3.79
N TYR A 181 4.57 19.20 4.72
CA TYR A 181 3.16 19.06 5.07
C TYR A 181 2.40 20.25 4.49
N GLN A 182 1.71 20.04 3.38
CA GLN A 182 1.07 21.10 2.61
C GLN A 182 -0.29 21.52 3.17
N ASN A 183 -0.84 20.74 4.11
CA ASN A 183 -2.09 21.03 4.78
C ASN A 183 -1.94 20.87 6.31
N SER A 184 -3.05 20.83 7.04
CA SER A 184 -3.05 20.77 8.50
C SER A 184 -2.37 19.51 9.05
N VAL A 185 -1.66 19.69 10.16
CA VAL A 185 -1.05 18.60 10.93
C VAL A 185 -1.74 18.55 12.29
N THR A 186 -2.31 17.40 12.63
CA THR A 186 -2.88 17.12 13.96
C THR A 186 -1.99 16.11 14.69
N LEU A 187 -1.61 16.43 15.92
CA LEU A 187 -0.84 15.50 16.75
C LEU A 187 -1.80 14.67 17.60
N LEU A 188 -1.78 13.35 17.39
CA LEU A 188 -2.56 12.39 18.18
C LEU A 188 -1.83 11.94 19.46
N GLY A 189 -0.53 12.21 19.55
CA GLY A 189 0.33 11.85 20.67
C GLY A 189 1.69 12.53 20.57
N ASP A 190 2.64 12.07 21.40
CA ASP A 190 4.02 12.57 21.37
C ASP A 190 4.64 12.33 20.00
N THR A 191 4.94 13.41 19.29
CA THR A 191 5.43 13.36 17.91
C THR A 191 6.81 13.98 17.80
N LYS A 192 7.72 13.28 17.11
CA LYS A 192 9.06 13.76 16.79
C LYS A 192 9.28 13.74 15.29
N LEU A 193 9.60 14.90 14.72
CA LEU A 193 9.94 15.06 13.31
C LEU A 193 11.45 15.29 13.18
N GLU A 194 12.14 14.45 12.42
CA GLU A 194 13.58 14.50 12.18
C GLU A 194 13.86 14.51 10.68
N GLY A 195 14.67 15.44 10.21
CA GLY A 195 15.05 15.59 8.80
C GLY A 195 15.97 16.77 8.60
N THR A 196 16.34 17.06 7.34
CA THR A 196 17.17 18.22 7.00
C THR A 196 16.39 19.52 7.04
N SER A 197 15.10 19.47 6.73
CA SER A 197 14.18 20.60 6.81
C SER A 197 12.74 20.10 6.98
N GLY A 198 11.88 20.95 7.55
CA GLY A 198 10.47 20.71 7.70
C GLY A 198 9.65 21.95 7.32
N THR A 199 8.58 21.76 6.56
CA THR A 199 7.63 22.80 6.20
C THR A 199 6.22 22.34 6.60
N ILE A 200 5.48 23.20 7.29
CA ILE A 200 4.05 22.99 7.58
C ILE A 200 3.34 24.23 7.03
N SER A 201 2.61 24.08 5.94
CA SER A 201 1.96 25.19 5.23
C SER A 201 0.47 25.33 5.56
N GLY A 202 -0.13 24.30 6.14
CA GLY A 202 -1.52 24.30 6.59
C GLY A 202 -1.70 25.05 7.91
N SER A 203 -2.84 25.67 8.04
CA SER A 203 -3.26 26.42 9.25
C SER A 203 -4.40 25.69 9.95
#